data_253f71327e9fb84bd6693a747dc2b559
#
_entry.id   253f71327e9fb84bd6693a747dc2b559
#
_cell.length_a   1.000
_cell.length_b   1.000
_cell.length_c   1.000
_cell.angle_alpha   90.00
_cell.angle_beta   90.00
_cell.angle_gamma   90.00
#
_symmetry.space_group_name_H-M   'P 1'
#
loop_
_entity.id
_entity.type
_entity.pdbx_description
1 polymer ?
#
loop_
_entity_poly.entity_id
_entity_poly.type
_entity_poly.pdbx_seq_one_letter_code
_entity_poly.pdbx_strand_id
1 'polypeptide(L)'
;MSEKKESLKVIRLAHGAGGVLQEELIEFITKNIPFKNFNNGIGVEELDDGATIPLKYYDKEIVITADGHTIYPIFFPGGDLGTLSICGTVNDLIMMGAEPLALTSMMIIEEGFEFKKLEKIVYSMNTISQKANIAIIAGDTKVMPRGTLNEIIIATSGIGIKDKNIKVLDNNLKVGDHIIITGSIGDHGTALMASREGLNISTDLKSDISLLLEIYEVIKADIKSNHIHAMKDPTRGGIAAALNNWAEKSNISIWIEEEKVPIKKQVVAICDMLGLDPYNIASEGRALIAVDPNYSQKVLDEIKSTQVGKEAEIIGEVKADNPKRVFLRTIVGGTRFVDMPLGEPIPRIC
;
A
#
# COMPACT_ATOMS: atom_id res chain seq x y z
N MET A 1 -10.48 -31.29 -2.50
CA MET A 1 -9.01 -31.29 -2.69
C MET A 1 -8.55 -31.33 -4.16
N SER A 2 -9.41 -31.58 -5.15
CA SER A 2 -9.04 -31.62 -6.60
C SER A 2 -9.11 -30.24 -7.30
N GLU A 3 -9.94 -29.33 -6.85
CA GLU A 3 -10.07 -27.99 -7.45
C GLU A 3 -8.90 -27.04 -7.15
N LYS A 4 -8.23 -27.19 -5.99
CA LYS A 4 -7.03 -26.40 -5.65
C LYS A 4 -5.80 -26.64 -6.56
N LYS A 5 -5.73 -27.77 -7.26
CA LYS A 5 -4.61 -28.08 -8.17
C LYS A 5 -4.76 -27.57 -9.60
N GLU A 6 -5.93 -27.08 -9.99
CA GLU A 6 -6.20 -26.61 -11.35
C GLU A 6 -5.93 -25.12 -11.54
N SER A 7 -5.90 -24.32 -10.45
CA SER A 7 -5.70 -22.87 -10.48
C SER A 7 -4.30 -22.42 -10.91
N LEU A 8 -3.28 -23.28 -10.76
CA LEU A 8 -1.87 -22.96 -11.04
C LEU A 8 -1.36 -23.32 -12.45
N LYS A 9 -2.24 -23.68 -13.39
CA LYS A 9 -1.78 -24.05 -14.76
C LYS A 9 -1.36 -22.86 -15.60
N VAL A 10 -1.95 -21.70 -15.38
CA VAL A 10 -1.62 -20.45 -16.10
C VAL A 10 -1.81 -19.25 -15.18
N ILE A 11 -0.95 -18.26 -15.34
CA ILE A 11 -1.13 -16.96 -14.66
C ILE A 11 -2.34 -16.24 -15.28
N ARG A 12 -3.21 -15.72 -14.42
CA ARG A 12 -4.38 -14.95 -14.80
C ARG A 12 -4.26 -13.53 -14.23
N LEU A 13 -5.00 -12.58 -14.76
CA LEU A 13 -5.01 -11.19 -14.28
C LEU A 13 -5.29 -11.10 -12.75
N ALA A 14 -6.21 -11.94 -12.26
CA ALA A 14 -6.56 -12.02 -10.85
C ALA A 14 -5.41 -12.39 -9.90
N HIS A 15 -4.33 -13.03 -10.39
CA HIS A 15 -3.14 -13.30 -9.58
C HIS A 15 -2.27 -12.06 -9.32
N GLY A 16 -2.51 -10.95 -10.01
CA GLY A 16 -1.81 -9.69 -9.77
C GLY A 16 -2.70 -8.62 -9.11
N ALA A 17 -3.88 -9.01 -8.64
CA ALA A 17 -4.94 -8.08 -8.27
C ALA A 17 -5.14 -7.91 -6.74
N GLY A 18 -4.20 -8.39 -5.93
CA GLY A 18 -4.37 -8.44 -4.47
C GLY A 18 -5.16 -9.64 -3.99
N GLY A 19 -5.18 -9.91 -2.69
CA GLY A 19 -5.95 -10.97 -2.07
C GLY A 19 -5.38 -12.37 -2.27
N VAL A 20 -6.23 -13.39 -2.02
CA VAL A 20 -5.84 -14.81 -1.90
C VAL A 20 -5.07 -15.33 -3.12
N LEU A 21 -5.50 -15.00 -4.34
CA LEU A 21 -4.83 -15.50 -5.55
C LEU A 21 -3.45 -14.88 -5.75
N GLN A 22 -3.24 -13.64 -5.36
CA GLN A 22 -1.91 -13.01 -5.37
C GLN A 22 -1.01 -13.67 -4.32
N GLU A 23 -1.51 -13.94 -3.13
CA GLU A 23 -0.76 -14.65 -2.10
C GLU A 23 -0.31 -16.04 -2.55
N GLU A 24 -1.19 -16.82 -3.21
CA GLU A 24 -0.83 -18.13 -3.81
C GLU A 24 0.29 -17.99 -4.85
N LEU A 25 0.27 -16.96 -5.69
CA LEU A 25 1.33 -16.69 -6.68
C LEU A 25 2.65 -16.30 -6.00
N ILE A 26 2.60 -15.39 -5.02
CA ILE A 26 3.78 -14.94 -4.28
C ILE A 26 4.38 -16.11 -3.49
N GLU A 27 3.56 -16.92 -2.83
CA GLU A 27 4.02 -18.13 -2.14
C GLU A 27 4.71 -19.10 -3.11
N PHE A 28 4.15 -19.31 -4.31
CA PHE A 28 4.78 -20.12 -5.34
C PHE A 28 6.15 -19.57 -5.76
N ILE A 29 6.25 -18.25 -5.99
CA ILE A 29 7.51 -17.58 -6.37
C ILE A 29 8.54 -17.71 -5.24
N THR A 30 8.17 -17.35 -4.02
CA THR A 30 9.09 -17.30 -2.87
C THR A 30 9.57 -18.68 -2.45
N LYS A 31 8.74 -19.72 -2.57
CA LYS A 31 9.16 -21.11 -2.34
C LYS A 31 10.28 -21.57 -3.29
N ASN A 32 10.33 -21.01 -4.50
CA ASN A 32 11.34 -21.35 -5.50
C ASN A 32 12.59 -20.45 -5.47
N ILE A 33 12.67 -19.51 -4.50
CA ILE A 33 13.84 -18.68 -4.25
C ILE A 33 14.56 -19.23 -3.01
N PRO A 34 15.67 -19.98 -3.14
CA PRO A 34 16.33 -20.59 -1.97
C PRO A 34 17.11 -19.57 -1.14
N PHE A 35 17.59 -18.47 -1.73
CA PHE A 35 18.35 -17.43 -1.06
C PHE A 35 17.47 -16.20 -0.86
N LYS A 36 16.82 -16.07 0.31
CA LYS A 36 15.69 -15.19 0.56
C LYS A 36 16.02 -13.94 1.35
N ASN A 37 17.09 -13.94 2.12
CA ASN A 37 17.55 -12.80 2.90
C ASN A 37 19.07 -12.69 2.90
N PHE A 38 19.60 -11.58 3.39
CA PHE A 38 21.03 -11.35 3.52
C PHE A 38 21.39 -10.86 4.92
N ASN A 39 22.43 -11.44 5.52
CA ASN A 39 22.94 -11.09 6.87
C ASN A 39 21.85 -11.09 7.96
N ASN A 40 20.90 -12.02 7.92
CA ASN A 40 19.75 -12.11 8.83
C ASN A 40 18.87 -10.83 8.82
N GLY A 41 18.82 -10.12 7.70
CA GLY A 41 17.85 -9.06 7.47
C GLY A 41 16.47 -9.64 7.12
N ILE A 42 15.47 -8.78 7.07
CA ILE A 42 14.13 -9.10 6.57
C ILE A 42 14.25 -9.34 5.06
N GLY A 43 13.64 -10.40 4.58
CA GLY A 43 13.67 -10.78 3.17
C GLY A 43 12.29 -11.09 2.62
N VAL A 44 12.25 -11.79 1.49
CA VAL A 44 11.00 -12.08 0.77
C VAL A 44 10.09 -13.09 1.50
N GLU A 45 10.53 -13.70 2.59
CA GLU A 45 9.70 -14.63 3.38
C GLU A 45 8.68 -13.92 4.24
N GLU A 46 9.02 -12.73 4.73
CA GLU A 46 8.21 -11.95 5.64
C GLU A 46 7.06 -11.23 4.92
N LEU A 47 7.18 -11.02 3.61
CA LEU A 47 6.18 -10.32 2.78
C LEU A 47 5.79 -8.96 3.36
N ASP A 48 6.76 -8.23 3.93
CA ASP A 48 6.62 -6.84 4.33
C ASP A 48 6.79 -5.92 3.11
N ASP A 49 6.49 -4.64 3.25
CA ASP A 49 6.54 -3.66 2.16
C ASP A 49 7.98 -3.37 1.68
N GLY A 50 8.99 -3.96 2.32
CA GLY A 50 10.39 -3.89 1.92
C GLY A 50 11.26 -4.94 2.60
N ALA A 51 12.50 -5.05 2.14
CA ALA A 51 13.53 -5.91 2.70
C ALA A 51 14.60 -5.09 3.42
N THR A 52 15.41 -5.73 4.30
CA THR A 52 16.51 -5.05 5.00
C THR A 52 17.84 -5.74 4.77
N ILE A 53 18.91 -4.93 4.71
CA ILE A 53 20.29 -5.40 4.69
C ILE A 53 21.01 -4.80 5.92
N PRO A 54 21.21 -5.59 7.00
CA PRO A 54 21.93 -5.13 8.18
C PRO A 54 23.40 -4.80 7.86
N LEU A 55 23.83 -3.60 8.19
CA LEU A 55 25.23 -3.19 7.98
C LEU A 55 26.12 -3.71 9.10
N LYS A 56 27.17 -4.47 8.74
CA LYS A 56 27.98 -5.24 9.69
C LYS A 56 28.63 -4.43 10.82
N TYR A 57 28.97 -3.17 10.57
CA TYR A 57 29.72 -2.31 11.49
C TYR A 57 28.96 -1.06 11.96
N TYR A 58 27.66 -0.98 11.68
CA TYR A 58 26.80 0.17 11.99
C TYR A 58 25.53 -0.28 12.66
N ASP A 59 24.97 0.54 13.53
CA ASP A 59 23.63 0.32 14.11
C ASP A 59 22.49 0.70 13.16
N LYS A 60 22.74 0.51 11.85
CA LYS A 60 21.83 0.85 10.75
C LYS A 60 21.55 -0.36 9.88
N GLU A 61 20.40 -0.32 9.21
CA GLU A 61 20.02 -1.22 8.12
C GLU A 61 19.69 -0.39 6.89
N ILE A 62 20.02 -0.93 5.71
CA ILE A 62 19.48 -0.43 4.45
C ILE A 62 18.10 -1.11 4.27
N VAL A 63 17.10 -0.32 3.93
CA VAL A 63 15.79 -0.80 3.51
C VAL A 63 15.70 -0.66 2.00
N ILE A 64 15.19 -1.70 1.34
CA ILE A 64 15.03 -1.73 -0.11
C ILE A 64 13.60 -2.20 -0.41
N THR A 65 12.92 -1.50 -1.30
CA THR A 65 11.66 -1.93 -1.92
C THR A 65 11.76 -1.90 -3.43
N ALA A 66 10.87 -2.61 -4.11
CA ALA A 66 10.69 -2.57 -5.55
C ALA A 66 9.20 -2.66 -5.88
N ASP A 67 8.74 -1.77 -6.72
CA ASP A 67 7.34 -1.67 -7.10
C ASP A 67 7.18 -1.53 -8.62
N GLY A 68 6.08 -2.04 -9.16
CA GLY A 68 5.76 -2.04 -10.58
C GLY A 68 4.40 -1.44 -10.87
N HIS A 69 4.37 -0.30 -11.55
CA HIS A 69 3.18 0.50 -11.79
C HIS A 69 2.63 0.28 -13.19
N THR A 70 1.40 -0.27 -13.25
CA THR A 70 0.70 -0.64 -14.49
C THR A 70 -0.68 -0.02 -14.62
N ILE A 71 -0.93 1.09 -13.94
CA ILE A 71 -2.24 1.75 -13.83
C ILE A 71 -2.88 2.09 -15.17
N TYR A 72 -4.20 1.99 -15.24
CA TYR A 72 -5.00 2.42 -16.39
C TYR A 72 -6.31 3.09 -15.93
N PRO A 73 -6.64 4.31 -16.44
CA PRO A 73 -5.85 5.15 -17.35
C PRO A 73 -4.58 5.71 -16.69
N ILE A 74 -3.55 6.01 -17.49
CA ILE A 74 -2.26 6.54 -16.99
C ILE A 74 -2.34 7.99 -16.47
N PHE A 75 -3.38 8.73 -16.82
CA PHE A 75 -3.77 10.02 -16.26
C PHE A 75 -5.16 9.87 -15.67
N PHE A 76 -5.33 10.23 -14.40
CA PHE A 76 -6.57 10.04 -13.67
C PHE A 76 -6.88 11.24 -12.76
N PRO A 77 -8.11 11.38 -12.26
CA PRO A 77 -8.43 12.45 -11.34
C PRO A 77 -7.55 12.41 -10.08
N GLY A 78 -6.75 13.44 -9.87
CA GLY A 78 -5.86 13.57 -8.71
C GLY A 78 -4.40 13.18 -8.95
N GLY A 79 -4.05 12.54 -10.09
CA GLY A 79 -2.67 12.16 -10.37
C GLY A 79 -2.44 11.53 -11.73
N ASP A 80 -1.28 10.91 -11.88
CA ASP A 80 -0.87 10.17 -13.06
C ASP A 80 0.12 9.06 -12.68
N LEU A 81 0.51 8.25 -13.67
CA LEU A 81 1.47 7.18 -13.49
C LEU A 81 2.82 7.68 -12.91
N GLY A 82 3.26 8.88 -13.28
CA GLY A 82 4.51 9.45 -12.76
C GLY A 82 4.41 9.80 -11.28
N THR A 83 3.31 10.40 -10.85
CA THR A 83 3.02 10.66 -9.43
C THR A 83 2.98 9.35 -8.65
N LEU A 84 2.25 8.35 -9.18
CA LEU A 84 2.07 7.06 -8.54
C LEU A 84 3.40 6.34 -8.33
N SER A 85 4.25 6.28 -9.36
CA SER A 85 5.53 5.56 -9.31
C SER A 85 6.49 6.09 -8.23
N ILE A 86 6.44 7.38 -7.93
CA ILE A 86 7.28 7.96 -6.87
C ILE A 86 6.62 7.81 -5.49
N CYS A 87 5.32 8.12 -5.39
CA CYS A 87 4.60 8.02 -4.11
C CYS A 87 4.59 6.58 -3.58
N GLY A 88 4.22 5.58 -4.39
CA GLY A 88 4.16 4.19 -3.95
C GLY A 88 5.47 3.72 -3.35
N THR A 89 6.56 3.82 -4.12
CA THR A 89 7.88 3.35 -3.67
C THR A 89 8.43 4.11 -2.46
N VAL A 90 8.19 5.44 -2.37
CA VAL A 90 8.61 6.21 -1.19
C VAL A 90 7.79 5.83 0.03
N ASN A 91 6.49 5.62 -0.15
CA ASN A 91 5.59 5.22 0.94
C ASN A 91 5.96 3.85 1.51
N ASP A 92 6.32 2.86 0.67
CA ASP A 92 6.82 1.55 1.13
C ASP A 92 8.01 1.68 2.09
N LEU A 93 8.99 2.52 1.73
CA LEU A 93 10.14 2.76 2.61
C LEU A 93 9.71 3.34 3.96
N ILE A 94 8.72 4.24 3.93
CA ILE A 94 8.13 4.84 5.15
C ILE A 94 7.40 3.77 5.97
N MET A 95 6.65 2.86 5.33
CA MET A 95 5.96 1.77 6.02
C MET A 95 6.93 0.85 6.76
N MET A 96 8.18 0.72 6.28
CA MET A 96 9.24 0.00 6.98
C MET A 96 9.91 0.81 8.12
N GLY A 97 9.42 2.02 8.42
CA GLY A 97 10.01 2.95 9.40
C GLY A 97 11.35 3.53 8.97
N ALA A 98 11.65 3.53 7.67
CA ALA A 98 12.92 4.01 7.11
C ALA A 98 12.83 5.45 6.61
N GLU A 99 13.95 6.15 6.68
CA GLU A 99 14.16 7.42 5.99
C GLU A 99 14.52 7.14 4.52
N PRO A 100 13.70 7.55 3.56
CA PRO A 100 13.98 7.36 2.14
C PRO A 100 15.20 8.17 1.70
N LEU A 101 16.07 7.58 0.86
CA LEU A 101 17.32 8.21 0.42
C LEU A 101 17.36 8.46 -1.09
N ALA A 102 17.02 7.44 -1.89
CA ALA A 102 17.14 7.50 -3.34
C ALA A 102 16.20 6.50 -4.02
N LEU A 103 15.92 6.73 -5.30
CA LEU A 103 15.15 5.86 -6.16
C LEU A 103 15.94 5.46 -7.41
N THR A 104 15.56 4.34 -8.00
CA THR A 104 15.84 4.00 -9.40
C THR A 104 14.52 3.91 -10.15
N SER A 105 14.55 4.08 -11.49
CA SER A 105 13.35 3.98 -12.33
C SER A 105 13.66 3.24 -13.62
N MET A 106 12.87 2.23 -13.93
CA MET A 106 12.86 1.52 -15.21
C MET A 106 11.55 1.81 -15.94
N MET A 107 11.64 2.20 -17.21
CA MET A 107 10.48 2.47 -18.04
C MET A 107 10.41 1.46 -19.19
N ILE A 108 9.28 0.80 -19.37
CA ILE A 108 8.99 -0.08 -20.51
C ILE A 108 7.86 0.57 -21.29
N ILE A 109 8.18 1.04 -22.49
CA ILE A 109 7.32 1.91 -23.31
C ILE A 109 6.91 1.18 -24.56
N GLU A 110 5.63 1.23 -24.93
CA GLU A 110 5.15 0.68 -26.18
C GLU A 110 5.50 1.59 -27.37
N GLU A 111 5.91 1.01 -28.48
CA GLU A 111 6.11 1.73 -29.74
C GLU A 111 4.86 2.50 -30.16
N GLY A 112 5.01 3.80 -30.42
CA GLY A 112 3.91 4.70 -30.77
C GLY A 112 3.36 5.48 -29.56
N PHE A 113 3.90 5.29 -28.36
CA PHE A 113 3.57 6.13 -27.22
C PHE A 113 3.99 7.58 -27.46
N GLU A 114 3.11 8.54 -27.16
CA GLU A 114 3.34 9.95 -27.45
C GLU A 114 4.39 10.59 -26.53
N PHE A 115 5.40 11.25 -27.09
CA PHE A 115 6.38 12.03 -26.31
C PHE A 115 5.74 13.05 -25.35
N LYS A 116 4.63 13.69 -25.74
CA LYS A 116 3.91 14.63 -24.88
C LYS A 116 3.32 13.97 -23.62
N LYS A 117 2.87 12.72 -23.72
CA LYS A 117 2.42 11.96 -22.56
C LYS A 117 3.62 11.60 -21.67
N LEU A 118 4.72 11.14 -22.26
CA LEU A 118 5.94 10.84 -21.53
C LEU A 118 6.50 12.07 -20.80
N GLU A 119 6.54 13.23 -21.47
CA GLU A 119 6.96 14.50 -20.86
C GLU A 119 6.16 14.83 -19.59
N LYS A 120 4.82 14.67 -19.64
CA LYS A 120 3.96 14.90 -18.47
C LYS A 120 4.28 13.94 -17.33
N ILE A 121 4.43 12.65 -17.64
CA ILE A 121 4.78 11.62 -16.64
C ILE A 121 6.12 11.95 -15.98
N VAL A 122 7.17 12.22 -16.77
CA VAL A 122 8.50 12.57 -16.26
C VAL A 122 8.47 13.87 -15.44
N TYR A 123 7.66 14.86 -15.86
CA TYR A 123 7.45 16.09 -15.12
C TYR A 123 6.82 15.82 -13.74
N SER A 124 5.81 14.96 -13.67
CA SER A 124 5.17 14.57 -12.42
C SER A 124 6.15 13.82 -11.51
N MET A 125 6.89 12.85 -12.05
CA MET A 125 7.95 12.14 -11.31
C MET A 125 8.95 13.13 -10.68
N ASN A 126 9.48 14.06 -11.48
CA ASN A 126 10.41 15.07 -11.01
C ASN A 126 9.80 15.98 -9.93
N THR A 127 8.55 16.41 -10.12
CA THR A 127 7.84 17.27 -9.17
C THR A 127 7.70 16.60 -7.80
N ILE A 128 7.30 15.33 -7.78
CA ILE A 128 7.14 14.57 -6.53
C ILE A 128 8.50 14.25 -5.91
N SER A 129 9.51 13.86 -6.70
CA SER A 129 10.87 13.65 -6.23
C SER A 129 11.47 14.90 -5.58
N GLN A 130 11.28 16.06 -6.17
CA GLN A 130 11.72 17.34 -5.59
C GLN A 130 10.98 17.66 -4.30
N LYS A 131 9.65 17.46 -4.26
CA LYS A 131 8.85 17.64 -3.04
C LYS A 131 9.30 16.70 -1.92
N ALA A 132 9.66 15.48 -2.26
CA ALA A 132 10.18 14.49 -1.32
C ALA A 132 11.66 14.74 -0.94
N ASN A 133 12.37 15.57 -1.68
CA ASN A 133 13.85 15.74 -1.61
C ASN A 133 14.59 14.39 -1.81
N ILE A 134 14.08 13.54 -2.71
CA ILE A 134 14.63 12.21 -3.02
C ILE A 134 14.97 12.16 -4.50
N ALA A 135 16.23 11.86 -4.83
CA ALA A 135 16.69 11.81 -6.22
C ALA A 135 16.45 10.45 -6.88
N ILE A 136 16.05 10.47 -8.15
CA ILE A 136 16.15 9.30 -9.03
C ILE A 136 17.57 9.23 -9.54
N ILE A 137 18.37 8.27 -9.02
CA ILE A 137 19.84 8.25 -9.24
C ILE A 137 20.29 7.29 -10.34
N ALA A 138 19.44 6.39 -10.79
CA ALA A 138 19.71 5.44 -11.86
C ALA A 138 18.41 5.02 -12.54
N GLY A 139 18.52 4.43 -13.73
CA GLY A 139 17.37 3.92 -14.45
C GLY A 139 17.74 3.22 -15.75
N ASP A 140 16.73 2.62 -16.38
CA ASP A 140 16.83 2.03 -17.72
C ASP A 140 15.55 2.29 -18.50
N THR A 141 15.61 2.20 -19.83
CA THR A 141 14.45 2.37 -20.72
C THR A 141 14.45 1.29 -21.78
N LYS A 142 13.31 0.64 -21.97
CA LYS A 142 13.07 -0.33 -23.05
C LYS A 142 11.88 0.14 -23.88
N VAL A 143 11.97 -0.06 -25.20
CA VAL A 143 10.84 0.12 -26.11
C VAL A 143 10.43 -1.25 -26.63
N MET A 144 9.15 -1.55 -26.47
CA MET A 144 8.55 -2.83 -26.88
C MET A 144 7.71 -2.63 -28.13
N PRO A 145 7.60 -3.65 -29.03
CA PRO A 145 6.75 -3.56 -30.20
C PRO A 145 5.29 -3.29 -29.84
N ARG A 146 4.58 -2.61 -30.75
CA ARG A 146 3.14 -2.33 -30.59
C ARG A 146 2.32 -3.59 -30.34
N GLY A 147 1.38 -3.55 -29.39
CA GLY A 147 0.51 -4.67 -28.99
C GLY A 147 1.14 -5.65 -28.01
N THR A 148 2.35 -5.39 -27.49
CA THR A 148 3.01 -6.24 -26.50
C THR A 148 2.78 -5.78 -25.05
N LEU A 149 2.44 -4.52 -24.86
CA LEU A 149 1.97 -3.97 -23.59
C LEU A 149 0.96 -2.86 -23.86
N ASN A 150 0.32 -2.35 -22.83
CA ASN A 150 -0.62 -1.24 -22.98
C ASN A 150 0.05 0.05 -22.50
N GLU A 151 0.43 0.92 -23.44
CA GLU A 151 1.05 2.23 -23.27
C GLU A 151 2.44 2.19 -22.62
N ILE A 152 2.53 2.15 -21.30
CA ILE A 152 3.80 2.24 -20.56
C ILE A 152 3.68 1.54 -19.19
N ILE A 153 4.78 0.94 -18.75
CA ILE A 153 4.98 0.41 -17.39
C ILE A 153 6.17 1.12 -16.78
N ILE A 154 6.05 1.53 -15.54
CA ILE A 154 7.16 2.09 -14.76
C ILE A 154 7.43 1.18 -13.57
N ALA A 155 8.66 0.71 -13.43
CA ALA A 155 9.13 0.02 -12.24
C ALA A 155 10.13 0.90 -11.51
N THR A 156 9.96 1.02 -10.20
CA THR A 156 10.83 1.80 -9.33
C THR A 156 11.41 0.93 -8.23
N SER A 157 12.63 1.22 -7.80
CA SER A 157 13.18 0.64 -6.58
C SER A 157 13.61 1.75 -5.66
N GLY A 158 13.28 1.62 -4.38
CA GLY A 158 13.60 2.58 -3.34
C GLY A 158 14.70 2.08 -2.42
N ILE A 159 15.54 2.99 -1.96
CA ILE A 159 16.57 2.75 -0.96
C ILE A 159 16.33 3.71 0.20
N GLY A 160 16.24 3.16 1.39
CA GLY A 160 16.12 3.91 2.64
C GLY A 160 17.08 3.40 3.71
N ILE A 161 17.09 4.06 4.85
CA ILE A 161 17.92 3.69 6.01
C ILE A 161 17.11 3.81 7.29
N LYS A 162 17.31 2.86 8.21
CA LYS A 162 16.74 2.92 9.57
C LYS A 162 17.70 2.39 10.62
N ASP A 163 17.42 2.67 11.88
CA ASP A 163 18.14 2.06 13.01
C ASP A 163 17.72 0.61 13.18
N LYS A 164 18.65 -0.31 13.50
CA LYS A 164 18.40 -1.75 13.69
C LYS A 164 17.39 -2.07 14.79
N ASN A 165 17.21 -1.17 15.74
CA ASN A 165 16.25 -1.32 16.84
C ASN A 165 14.82 -0.96 16.45
N ILE A 166 14.59 -0.32 15.31
CA ILE A 166 13.25 -0.02 14.80
C ILE A 166 12.60 -1.33 14.30
N LYS A 167 11.48 -1.71 14.93
CA LYS A 167 10.75 -2.95 14.66
C LYS A 167 9.31 -2.65 14.19
N VAL A 168 9.21 -1.85 13.14
CA VAL A 168 7.94 -1.62 12.43
C VAL A 168 7.79 -2.75 11.41
N LEU A 169 6.94 -3.74 11.71
CA LEU A 169 6.80 -4.99 10.96
C LEU A 169 5.37 -5.52 11.04
N ASP A 170 4.87 -6.16 10.00
CA ASP A 170 3.54 -6.75 9.92
C ASP A 170 3.27 -7.84 11.00
N ASN A 171 4.30 -8.50 11.49
CA ASN A 171 4.22 -9.55 12.51
C ASN A 171 4.49 -9.05 13.94
N ASN A 172 4.54 -7.74 14.16
CA ASN A 172 4.90 -7.15 15.45
C ASN A 172 3.73 -6.47 16.19
N LEU A 173 2.49 -6.64 15.71
CA LEU A 173 1.31 -6.11 16.40
C LEU A 173 1.16 -6.77 17.78
N LYS A 174 0.72 -5.99 18.76
CA LYS A 174 0.50 -6.45 20.13
C LYS A 174 -0.96 -6.33 20.52
N VAL A 175 -1.41 -7.24 21.37
CA VAL A 175 -2.75 -7.16 21.98
C VAL A 175 -2.90 -5.85 22.73
N GLY A 176 -3.95 -5.12 22.44
CA GLY A 176 -4.22 -3.78 22.98
C GLY A 176 -3.82 -2.65 22.04
N ASP A 177 -3.03 -2.88 20.99
CA ASP A 177 -2.71 -1.84 20.03
C ASP A 177 -3.96 -1.22 19.44
N HIS A 178 -3.95 0.10 19.27
CA HIS A 178 -4.94 0.82 18.52
C HIS A 178 -4.53 0.90 17.05
N ILE A 179 -5.52 0.78 16.15
CA ILE A 179 -5.34 0.90 14.71
C ILE A 179 -5.77 2.28 14.26
N ILE A 180 -4.83 3.05 13.73
CA ILE A 180 -5.07 4.36 13.12
C ILE A 180 -5.08 4.19 11.60
N ILE A 181 -6.06 4.81 10.92
CA ILE A 181 -6.01 5.09 9.47
C ILE A 181 -5.77 6.59 9.28
N THR A 182 -4.91 6.96 8.35
CA THR A 182 -4.49 8.36 8.18
C THR A 182 -5.47 9.23 7.39
N GLY A 183 -6.59 8.68 6.90
CA GLY A 183 -7.64 9.44 6.22
C GLY A 183 -8.69 8.54 5.58
N SER A 184 -9.50 9.11 4.66
CA SER A 184 -10.56 8.38 3.98
C SER A 184 -10.01 7.24 3.12
N ILE A 185 -10.76 6.11 3.08
CA ILE A 185 -10.37 4.91 2.33
C ILE A 185 -11.10 4.81 0.98
N GLY A 186 -10.47 4.10 0.04
CA GLY A 186 -11.06 3.74 -1.25
C GLY A 186 -11.14 4.87 -2.27
N ASP A 187 -10.61 6.05 -1.97
CA ASP A 187 -10.68 7.21 -2.86
C ASP A 187 -9.97 6.95 -4.18
N HIS A 188 -8.75 6.37 -4.13
CA HIS A 188 -7.96 6.11 -5.33
C HIS A 188 -8.68 5.17 -6.29
N GLY A 189 -8.98 3.96 -5.84
CA GLY A 189 -9.59 2.95 -6.72
C GLY A 189 -10.95 3.38 -7.25
N THR A 190 -11.76 4.07 -6.43
CA THR A 190 -13.06 4.57 -6.85
C THR A 190 -12.95 5.70 -7.88
N ALA A 191 -12.03 6.66 -7.68
CA ALA A 191 -11.79 7.74 -8.66
C ALA A 191 -11.27 7.19 -9.98
N LEU A 192 -10.37 6.23 -9.93
CA LEU A 192 -9.83 5.55 -11.11
C LEU A 192 -10.93 4.80 -11.87
N MET A 193 -11.75 4.03 -11.18
CA MET A 193 -12.85 3.27 -11.77
C MET A 193 -13.87 4.21 -12.42
N ALA A 194 -14.26 5.29 -11.75
CA ALA A 194 -15.19 6.28 -12.29
C ALA A 194 -14.66 6.98 -13.56
N SER A 195 -13.34 7.07 -13.71
CA SER A 195 -12.68 7.69 -14.88
C SER A 195 -12.53 6.76 -16.09
N ARG A 196 -12.80 5.45 -15.94
CA ARG A 196 -12.69 4.48 -17.04
C ARG A 196 -13.87 4.60 -18.01
N GLU A 197 -13.55 4.46 -19.30
CA GLU A 197 -14.56 4.46 -20.37
C GLU A 197 -15.61 3.37 -20.13
N GLY A 198 -16.86 3.70 -20.43
CA GLY A 198 -17.99 2.77 -20.38
C GLY A 198 -18.79 2.79 -19.07
N LEU A 199 -18.29 3.39 -17.99
CA LEU A 199 -19.07 3.47 -16.74
C LEU A 199 -19.93 4.74 -16.64
N ASN A 200 -19.55 5.83 -17.35
CA ASN A 200 -20.29 7.10 -17.38
C ASN A 200 -20.65 7.68 -15.99
N ILE A 201 -19.78 7.48 -15.00
CA ILE A 201 -19.98 7.98 -13.64
C ILE A 201 -19.41 9.39 -13.57
N SER A 202 -20.29 10.40 -13.37
CA SER A 202 -19.86 11.78 -13.15
C SER A 202 -19.62 12.01 -11.67
N THR A 203 -18.38 12.33 -11.29
CA THR A 203 -17.99 12.61 -9.91
C THR A 203 -16.84 13.63 -9.87
N ASP A 204 -16.72 14.39 -8.79
CA ASP A 204 -15.59 15.23 -8.47
C ASP A 204 -14.54 14.53 -7.59
N LEU A 205 -14.76 13.24 -7.31
CA LEU A 205 -13.84 12.41 -6.53
C LEU A 205 -12.46 12.34 -7.21
N LYS A 206 -11.44 12.56 -6.41
CA LYS A 206 -10.04 12.46 -6.82
C LYS A 206 -9.34 11.36 -6.03
N SER A 207 -8.35 10.74 -6.65
CA SER A 207 -7.41 9.86 -5.96
C SER A 207 -6.80 10.54 -4.74
N ASP A 208 -6.60 9.77 -3.69
CA ASP A 208 -5.92 10.17 -2.46
C ASP A 208 -4.39 10.09 -2.56
N ILE A 209 -3.85 9.77 -3.75
CA ILE A 209 -2.42 9.62 -3.98
C ILE A 209 -1.61 10.77 -3.39
N SER A 210 -0.68 10.45 -2.51
CA SER A 210 0.17 11.43 -1.83
C SER A 210 1.40 10.78 -1.20
N LEU A 211 2.44 11.62 -0.98
CA LEU A 211 3.58 11.24 -0.14
C LEU A 211 3.16 11.21 1.34
N LEU A 212 3.56 10.18 2.05
CA LEU A 212 3.35 10.04 3.50
C LEU A 212 4.51 10.64 4.34
N LEU A 213 5.43 11.37 3.70
CA LEU A 213 6.58 11.98 4.37
C LEU A 213 6.20 12.93 5.51
N GLU A 214 5.14 13.75 5.35
CA GLU A 214 4.68 14.63 6.43
C GLU A 214 4.27 13.84 7.66
N ILE A 215 3.60 12.70 7.46
CA ILE A 215 3.20 11.80 8.55
C ILE A 215 4.46 11.17 9.19
N TYR A 216 5.37 10.62 8.38
CA TYR A 216 6.62 10.05 8.88
C TYR A 216 7.41 11.05 9.74
N GLU A 217 7.54 12.30 9.29
CA GLU A 217 8.29 13.32 10.00
C GLU A 217 7.71 13.64 11.39
N VAL A 218 6.38 13.66 11.55
CA VAL A 218 5.76 13.94 12.84
C VAL A 218 5.80 12.75 13.79
N ILE A 219 5.73 11.50 13.29
CA ILE A 219 5.70 10.28 14.13
C ILE A 219 7.07 9.58 14.25
N LYS A 220 8.13 10.06 13.61
CA LYS A 220 9.45 9.38 13.62
C LYS A 220 10.05 9.19 15.01
N ALA A 221 9.73 10.05 15.96
CA ALA A 221 10.15 9.90 17.34
C ALA A 221 9.46 8.69 18.02
N ASP A 222 8.18 8.46 17.73
CA ASP A 222 7.41 7.33 18.24
C ASP A 222 7.81 6.01 17.55
N ILE A 223 8.18 6.06 16.27
CA ILE A 223 8.81 4.94 15.56
C ILE A 223 10.12 4.54 16.26
N LYS A 224 11.01 5.49 16.54
CA LYS A 224 12.30 5.24 17.21
C LYS A 224 12.14 4.73 18.65
N SER A 225 11.08 5.15 19.33
CA SER A 225 10.76 4.72 20.70
C SER A 225 10.00 3.40 20.76
N ASN A 226 9.73 2.77 19.61
CA ASN A 226 8.92 1.56 19.44
C ASN A 226 7.50 1.68 20.05
N HIS A 227 6.89 2.87 19.98
CA HIS A 227 5.47 3.07 20.27
C HIS A 227 4.58 2.65 19.10
N ILE A 228 5.15 2.62 17.90
CA ILE A 228 4.53 2.15 16.65
C ILE A 228 5.08 0.77 16.33
N HIS A 229 4.20 -0.22 16.22
CA HIS A 229 4.56 -1.62 16.06
C HIS A 229 4.49 -2.08 14.61
N ALA A 230 3.55 -1.55 13.83
CA ALA A 230 3.42 -1.83 12.40
C ALA A 230 2.88 -0.61 11.66
N MET A 231 3.27 -0.48 10.39
CA MET A 231 2.70 0.46 9.43
C MET A 231 2.52 -0.25 8.10
N LYS A 232 1.44 0.07 7.37
CA LYS A 232 1.17 -0.48 6.05
C LYS A 232 0.28 0.45 5.24
N ASP A 233 0.58 0.64 3.97
CA ASP A 233 -0.33 1.32 3.06
C ASP A 233 -1.38 0.35 2.50
N PRO A 234 -2.66 0.72 2.53
CA PRO A 234 -3.75 -0.13 2.05
C PRO A 234 -3.96 0.01 0.55
N THR A 235 -2.98 -0.39 -0.25
CA THR A 235 -3.01 -0.39 -1.71
C THR A 235 -3.91 -1.50 -2.24
N ARG A 236 -3.40 -2.46 -3.00
CA ARG A 236 -4.21 -3.56 -3.58
C ARG A 236 -4.95 -4.37 -2.52
N GLY A 237 -6.27 -4.51 -2.70
CA GLY A 237 -7.15 -5.18 -1.74
C GLY A 237 -7.56 -4.32 -0.55
N GLY A 238 -7.16 -3.04 -0.52
CA GLY A 238 -7.57 -2.04 0.46
C GLY A 238 -7.21 -2.38 1.90
N ILE A 239 -7.91 -1.77 2.85
CA ILE A 239 -7.70 -2.05 4.27
C ILE A 239 -8.07 -3.49 4.66
N ALA A 240 -8.95 -4.14 3.90
CA ALA A 240 -9.32 -5.53 4.15
C ALA A 240 -8.11 -6.46 4.00
N ALA A 241 -7.35 -6.34 2.90
CA ALA A 241 -6.14 -7.13 2.71
C ALA A 241 -5.07 -6.81 3.76
N ALA A 242 -4.80 -5.53 3.99
CA ALA A 242 -3.78 -5.09 4.95
C ALA A 242 -4.05 -5.59 6.38
N LEU A 243 -5.29 -5.44 6.88
CA LEU A 243 -5.65 -5.88 8.22
C LEU A 243 -5.66 -7.40 8.36
N ASN A 244 -6.09 -8.15 7.34
CA ASN A 244 -6.04 -9.63 7.37
C ASN A 244 -4.60 -10.13 7.37
N ASN A 245 -3.69 -9.52 6.59
CA ASN A 245 -2.27 -9.85 6.61
C ASN A 245 -1.66 -9.62 8.00
N TRP A 246 -1.97 -8.52 8.65
CA TRP A 246 -1.55 -8.25 10.02
C TRP A 246 -2.09 -9.27 11.01
N ALA A 247 -3.40 -9.58 10.92
CA ALA A 247 -4.04 -10.55 11.81
C ALA A 247 -3.42 -11.95 11.67
N GLU A 248 -3.13 -12.39 10.43
CA GLU A 248 -2.49 -13.68 10.15
C GLU A 248 -1.04 -13.73 10.65
N LYS A 249 -0.21 -12.74 10.27
CA LYS A 249 1.22 -12.71 10.60
C LYS A 249 1.49 -12.54 12.11
N SER A 250 0.67 -11.75 12.81
CA SER A 250 0.79 -11.52 14.26
C SER A 250 -0.01 -12.51 15.10
N ASN A 251 -0.81 -13.40 14.48
CA ASN A 251 -1.66 -14.39 15.15
C ASN A 251 -2.61 -13.76 16.19
N ILE A 252 -3.29 -12.67 15.82
CA ILE A 252 -4.21 -11.87 16.65
C ILE A 252 -5.53 -11.65 15.91
N SER A 253 -6.52 -11.06 16.56
CA SER A 253 -7.68 -10.49 15.89
C SER A 253 -7.61 -8.96 15.88
N ILE A 254 -8.22 -8.37 14.86
CA ILE A 254 -8.37 -6.92 14.73
C ILE A 254 -9.87 -6.61 14.71
N TRP A 255 -10.29 -5.69 15.56
CA TRP A 255 -11.67 -5.25 15.68
C TRP A 255 -11.76 -3.79 15.25
N ILE A 256 -12.49 -3.50 14.17
CA ILE A 256 -12.71 -2.14 13.68
C ILE A 256 -14.17 -1.71 13.85
N GLU A 257 -14.38 -0.42 14.04
CA GLU A 257 -15.68 0.21 14.25
C GLU A 257 -16.10 0.92 12.93
N GLU A 258 -17.19 0.47 12.31
CA GLU A 258 -17.67 1.02 11.03
C GLU A 258 -17.87 2.55 11.08
N GLU A 259 -18.42 3.06 12.17
CA GLU A 259 -18.68 4.50 12.37
C GLU A 259 -17.40 5.34 12.38
N LYS A 260 -16.26 4.74 12.74
CA LYS A 260 -14.97 5.43 12.83
C LYS A 260 -14.13 5.38 11.56
N VAL A 261 -14.46 4.51 10.62
CA VAL A 261 -13.70 4.42 9.37
C VAL A 261 -14.10 5.56 8.45
N PRO A 262 -13.18 6.49 8.12
CA PRO A 262 -13.50 7.61 7.24
C PRO A 262 -13.72 7.11 5.81
N ILE A 263 -14.91 7.32 5.27
CA ILE A 263 -15.27 6.97 3.88
C ILE A 263 -16.08 8.12 3.29
N LYS A 264 -15.65 8.64 2.14
CA LYS A 264 -16.38 9.72 1.46
C LYS A 264 -17.71 9.20 0.90
N LYS A 265 -18.73 10.07 0.93
CA LYS A 265 -20.07 9.72 0.42
C LYS A 265 -20.04 9.28 -1.05
N GLN A 266 -19.16 9.90 -1.86
CA GLN A 266 -18.97 9.53 -3.26
C GLN A 266 -18.43 8.10 -3.41
N VAL A 267 -17.49 7.68 -2.54
CA VAL A 267 -16.96 6.31 -2.52
C VAL A 267 -18.08 5.34 -2.18
N VAL A 268 -18.84 5.59 -1.11
CA VAL A 268 -19.99 4.73 -0.73
C VAL A 268 -20.98 4.62 -1.88
N ALA A 269 -21.41 5.75 -2.46
CA ALA A 269 -22.43 5.75 -3.52
C ALA A 269 -21.96 4.99 -4.77
N ILE A 270 -20.70 5.10 -5.18
CA ILE A 270 -20.15 4.39 -6.35
C ILE A 270 -19.99 2.91 -6.03
N CYS A 271 -19.50 2.56 -4.85
CA CYS A 271 -19.37 1.17 -4.42
C CYS A 271 -20.74 0.48 -4.34
N ASP A 272 -21.76 1.12 -3.77
CA ASP A 272 -23.12 0.60 -3.72
C ASP A 272 -23.70 0.35 -5.12
N MET A 273 -23.50 1.30 -6.04
CA MET A 273 -23.94 1.19 -7.44
C MET A 273 -23.30 0.00 -8.15
N LEU A 274 -22.07 -0.35 -7.83
CA LEU A 274 -21.28 -1.38 -8.49
C LEU A 274 -21.25 -2.70 -7.71
N GLY A 275 -21.88 -2.76 -6.53
CA GLY A 275 -21.86 -3.95 -5.68
C GLY A 275 -20.50 -4.25 -5.07
N LEU A 276 -19.72 -3.21 -4.76
CA LEU A 276 -18.36 -3.31 -4.21
C LEU A 276 -18.36 -2.97 -2.72
N ASP A 277 -17.44 -3.60 -1.96
CA ASP A 277 -17.18 -3.22 -0.56
C ASP A 277 -16.02 -2.20 -0.53
N PRO A 278 -16.22 -0.97 -0.01
CA PRO A 278 -15.19 0.06 0.06
C PRO A 278 -13.94 -0.37 0.86
N TYR A 279 -14.06 -1.33 1.77
CA TYR A 279 -12.94 -1.89 2.52
C TYR A 279 -11.92 -2.64 1.63
N ASN A 280 -12.36 -3.10 0.46
CA ASN A 280 -11.53 -3.81 -0.52
C ASN A 280 -10.92 -2.87 -1.58
N ILE A 281 -11.25 -1.58 -1.53
CA ILE A 281 -10.81 -0.62 -2.55
C ILE A 281 -9.50 0.04 -2.14
N ALA A 282 -8.56 0.10 -3.08
CA ALA A 282 -7.23 0.65 -2.85
C ALA A 282 -7.21 2.14 -2.52
N SER A 283 -6.27 2.50 -1.67
CA SER A 283 -5.84 3.87 -1.35
C SER A 283 -4.33 3.98 -1.58
N GLU A 284 -3.86 5.08 -2.18
CA GLU A 284 -2.45 5.25 -2.59
C GLU A 284 -1.72 6.37 -1.81
N GLY A 285 -2.40 6.98 -0.85
CA GLY A 285 -1.84 8.03 0.00
C GLY A 285 -2.34 7.92 1.43
N ARG A 286 -2.58 6.70 1.89
CA ARG A 286 -3.04 6.39 3.25
C ARG A 286 -2.12 5.37 3.90
N ALA A 287 -2.07 5.39 5.23
CA ALA A 287 -1.39 4.38 6.02
C ALA A 287 -2.29 3.87 7.14
N LEU A 288 -2.25 2.57 7.38
CA LEU A 288 -2.64 1.93 8.61
C LEU A 288 -1.44 1.94 9.55
N ILE A 289 -1.68 2.27 10.83
CA ILE A 289 -0.62 2.36 11.85
C ILE A 289 -1.12 1.65 13.12
N ALA A 290 -0.39 0.65 13.58
CA ALA A 290 -0.63 -0.04 14.84
C ALA A 290 0.22 0.60 15.94
N VAL A 291 -0.42 1.15 16.97
CA VAL A 291 0.19 1.99 17.99
C VAL A 291 -0.13 1.49 19.40
N ASP A 292 0.86 1.48 20.28
CA ASP A 292 0.66 1.25 21.71
C ASP A 292 -0.47 2.16 22.25
N PRO A 293 -1.49 1.61 22.95
CA PRO A 293 -2.65 2.38 23.38
C PRO A 293 -2.32 3.60 24.25
N ASN A 294 -1.20 3.56 24.99
CA ASN A 294 -0.77 4.69 25.83
C ASN A 294 -0.29 5.91 25.03
N TYR A 295 0.06 5.71 23.75
CA TYR A 295 0.58 6.76 22.86
C TYR A 295 -0.34 7.06 21.70
N SER A 296 -1.39 6.27 21.49
CA SER A 296 -2.24 6.34 20.29
C SER A 296 -2.92 7.70 20.09
N GLN A 297 -3.38 8.35 21.18
CA GLN A 297 -3.99 9.69 21.05
C GLN A 297 -2.94 10.74 20.67
N LYS A 298 -1.75 10.69 21.28
CA LYS A 298 -0.64 11.59 20.91
C LYS A 298 -0.28 11.43 19.42
N VAL A 299 -0.07 10.19 18.98
CA VAL A 299 0.28 9.89 17.59
C VAL A 299 -0.84 10.33 16.63
N LEU A 300 -2.12 10.12 16.99
CA LEU A 300 -3.25 10.61 16.21
C LEU A 300 -3.24 12.13 16.06
N ASP A 301 -3.00 12.87 17.14
CA ASP A 301 -2.98 14.33 17.13
C ASP A 301 -1.81 14.87 16.28
N GLU A 302 -0.64 14.22 16.36
CA GLU A 302 0.50 14.53 15.50
C GLU A 302 0.18 14.29 14.02
N ILE A 303 -0.43 13.15 13.66
CA ILE A 303 -0.87 12.85 12.29
C ILE A 303 -1.90 13.88 11.82
N LYS A 304 -2.89 14.23 12.64
CA LYS A 304 -3.93 15.24 12.31
C LYS A 304 -3.35 16.64 12.07
N SER A 305 -2.16 16.94 12.59
CA SER A 305 -1.48 18.21 12.34
C SER A 305 -0.95 18.36 10.91
N THR A 306 -0.82 17.26 10.16
CA THR A 306 -0.34 17.22 8.77
C THR A 306 -1.47 17.48 7.78
N GLN A 307 -1.13 17.86 6.52
CA GLN A 307 -2.16 18.06 5.49
C GLN A 307 -2.79 16.73 5.06
N VAL A 308 -2.00 15.66 4.97
CA VAL A 308 -2.43 14.32 4.53
C VAL A 308 -3.26 13.61 5.59
N GLY A 309 -2.95 13.86 6.88
CA GLY A 309 -3.54 13.17 8.02
C GLY A 309 -4.73 13.87 8.68
N LYS A 310 -5.27 14.95 8.12
CA LYS A 310 -6.38 15.73 8.75
C LYS A 310 -7.61 14.90 9.12
N GLU A 311 -7.91 13.89 8.31
CA GLU A 311 -9.05 12.98 8.51
C GLU A 311 -8.64 11.66 9.19
N ALA A 312 -7.45 11.61 9.79
CA ALA A 312 -6.99 10.41 10.50
C ALA A 312 -7.91 10.05 11.66
N GLU A 313 -8.08 8.75 11.92
CA GLU A 313 -8.95 8.28 12.99
C GLU A 313 -8.43 6.97 13.60
N ILE A 314 -8.64 6.77 14.92
CA ILE A 314 -8.49 5.47 15.56
C ILE A 314 -9.71 4.64 15.19
N ILE A 315 -9.55 3.67 14.31
CA ILE A 315 -10.65 2.89 13.76
C ILE A 315 -10.90 1.56 14.50
N GLY A 316 -9.99 1.14 15.36
CA GLY A 316 -10.13 -0.14 16.03
C GLY A 316 -8.99 -0.50 16.97
N GLU A 317 -9.00 -1.77 17.41
CA GLU A 317 -8.07 -2.32 18.38
C GLU A 317 -7.68 -3.77 18.10
N VAL A 318 -6.52 -4.18 18.57
CA VAL A 318 -5.99 -5.55 18.49
C VAL A 318 -6.40 -6.36 19.73
N LYS A 319 -6.92 -7.60 19.52
CA LYS A 319 -7.33 -8.51 20.60
C LYS A 319 -6.69 -9.89 20.49
N ALA A 320 -6.69 -10.62 21.59
CA ALA A 320 -6.17 -11.98 21.65
C ALA A 320 -7.18 -13.06 21.23
N ASP A 321 -8.48 -12.72 21.28
CA ASP A 321 -9.57 -13.65 20.97
C ASP A 321 -9.71 -13.88 19.47
N ASN A 322 -10.17 -15.08 19.06
CA ASN A 322 -10.43 -15.40 17.65
C ASN A 322 -9.27 -15.00 16.70
N PRO A 323 -8.04 -15.47 16.91
CA PRO A 323 -6.88 -15.04 16.16
C PRO A 323 -7.03 -15.26 14.65
N LYS A 324 -6.26 -14.48 13.86
CA LYS A 324 -6.23 -14.51 12.40
C LYS A 324 -7.55 -14.09 11.76
N ARG A 325 -8.26 -13.15 12.40
CA ARG A 325 -9.56 -12.64 11.91
C ARG A 325 -9.66 -11.14 12.09
N VAL A 326 -10.37 -10.53 11.16
CA VAL A 326 -10.74 -9.11 11.22
C VAL A 326 -12.26 -9.01 11.37
N PHE A 327 -12.70 -8.26 12.36
CA PHE A 327 -14.09 -8.04 12.70
C PHE A 327 -14.45 -6.58 12.50
N LEU A 328 -15.63 -6.33 11.91
CA LEU A 328 -16.24 -5.01 11.81
C LEU A 328 -17.49 -4.97 12.71
N ARG A 329 -17.52 -4.05 13.68
CA ARG A 329 -18.74 -3.69 14.37
C ARG A 329 -19.52 -2.70 13.55
N THR A 330 -20.74 -3.08 13.17
CA THR A 330 -21.59 -2.26 12.32
C THR A 330 -22.31 -1.17 13.10
N ILE A 331 -22.65 -0.07 12.45
CA ILE A 331 -23.42 1.06 13.02
C ILE A 331 -24.75 0.58 13.62
N VAL A 332 -25.36 -0.47 13.08
CA VAL A 332 -26.62 -1.06 13.58
C VAL A 332 -26.43 -2.03 14.74
N GLY A 333 -25.21 -2.15 15.29
CA GLY A 333 -24.89 -2.98 16.47
C GLY A 333 -24.60 -4.45 16.17
N GLY A 334 -24.50 -4.84 14.88
CA GLY A 334 -24.06 -6.17 14.46
C GLY A 334 -22.55 -6.31 14.38
N THR A 335 -22.09 -7.52 14.08
CA THR A 335 -20.69 -7.81 13.77
C THR A 335 -20.62 -8.63 12.48
N ARG A 336 -19.73 -8.25 11.57
CA ARG A 336 -19.38 -9.05 10.39
C ARG A 336 -17.88 -9.27 10.29
N PHE A 337 -17.45 -10.27 9.54
CA PHE A 337 -16.07 -10.41 9.15
C PHE A 337 -15.71 -9.38 8.06
N VAL A 338 -14.46 -8.94 8.10
CA VAL A 338 -13.81 -8.30 6.95
C VAL A 338 -12.89 -9.36 6.37
N ASP A 339 -13.37 -10.05 5.34
CA ASP A 339 -12.63 -11.17 4.76
C ASP A 339 -11.53 -10.66 3.81
N MET A 340 -10.48 -11.48 3.65
CA MET A 340 -9.47 -11.28 2.62
C MET A 340 -10.14 -11.34 1.25
N PRO A 341 -10.00 -10.31 0.39
CA PRO A 341 -10.60 -10.34 -0.93
C PRO A 341 -10.03 -11.50 -1.77
N LEU A 342 -10.88 -12.16 -2.56
CA LEU A 342 -10.43 -13.23 -3.47
C LEU A 342 -9.53 -12.70 -4.59
N GLY A 343 -9.69 -11.43 -4.96
CA GLY A 343 -8.94 -10.71 -5.97
C GLY A 343 -9.43 -9.27 -6.01
N GLU A 344 -8.72 -8.41 -6.72
CA GLU A 344 -9.11 -7.01 -6.80
C GLU A 344 -10.28 -6.81 -7.74
N PRO A 345 -11.35 -6.09 -7.32
CA PRO A 345 -12.46 -5.77 -8.19
C PRO A 345 -12.08 -4.82 -9.34
N ILE A 346 -10.96 -4.10 -9.20
CA ILE A 346 -10.50 -3.09 -10.16
C ILE A 346 -9.10 -3.46 -10.66
N PRO A 347 -8.97 -4.12 -11.84
CA PRO A 347 -7.66 -4.48 -12.38
C PRO A 347 -6.86 -3.24 -12.80
N ARG A 348 -5.51 -3.33 -12.70
CA ARG A 348 -4.57 -2.27 -13.08
C ARG A 348 -4.84 -0.97 -12.33
N ILE A 349 -4.80 -1.03 -11.02
CA ILE A 349 -5.09 0.11 -10.15
C ILE A 349 -3.80 0.84 -9.72
N CYS A 350 -2.67 0.11 -9.72
CA CYS A 350 -1.34 0.64 -9.39
C CYS A 350 -0.25 0.10 -10.32
#